data_d1f254f980ca8f3e0d5ac787ad1837f1
#
_entry.id   d1f254f980ca8f3e0d5ac787ad1837f1
#
_cell.length_a   1.000
_cell.length_b   1.000
_cell.length_c   1.000
_cell.angle_alpha   90.00
_cell.angle_beta   90.00
_cell.angle_gamma   90.00
#
_symmetry.space_group_name_H-M   'P 1'
#
loop_
_entity.id
_entity.type
_entity.pdbx_description
1 polymer ?
#
loop_
_entity_poly.entity_id
_entity_poly.type
_entity_poly.pdbx_seq_one_letter_code
_entity_poly.pdbx_strand_id
1 'polypeptide(L)'
;MFENYLCINGKKTELTDEQMRQLGITPVEPVESDIAKMSRISKAGEAKNHYKVHDTIVVDDITFEIVGIGHDIDALTGKYNTITLRQVDHIKKSRINPSPYPDGFVASELDNSLMKSPQNWIPESILPYVRNVVKQYVMYNGDIKVMYRKLWLFSESEMFGSAIYAPAEDGKRYAAFARSKDRIVNDEDGSACYVWLRSARANSSSSFCMVTTSGSADRDIADHSYGVAVGFCV
;
A
#
# COMPACT_ATOMS: atom_id res chain seq x y z
N MET A 1 -18.27 -3.31 -17.94
CA MET A 1 -18.13 -4.77 -18.12
C MET A 1 -19.15 -5.19 -19.16
N PHE A 2 -18.73 -5.58 -20.37
CA PHE A 2 -19.66 -6.10 -21.39
C PHE A 2 -19.95 -7.55 -21.01
N GLU A 3 -21.19 -7.82 -20.65
CA GLU A 3 -21.64 -9.14 -20.24
C GLU A 3 -21.95 -9.96 -21.51
N ASN A 4 -21.20 -11.02 -21.77
CA ASN A 4 -21.34 -11.91 -22.91
C ASN A 4 -22.50 -12.91 -22.68
N TYR A 5 -23.73 -12.42 -22.61
CA TYR A 5 -24.91 -13.26 -22.40
C TYR A 5 -25.78 -13.31 -23.65
N LEU A 6 -26.29 -14.51 -23.92
CA LEU A 6 -27.46 -14.71 -24.79
C LEU A 6 -28.70 -14.83 -23.89
N CYS A 7 -29.72 -14.02 -24.16
CA CYS A 7 -30.98 -14.09 -23.42
C CYS A 7 -32.02 -14.80 -24.31
N ILE A 8 -32.37 -16.05 -23.99
CA ILE A 8 -33.40 -16.82 -24.69
C ILE A 8 -34.53 -17.10 -23.67
N ASN A 9 -35.76 -16.70 -24.00
CA ASN A 9 -36.94 -16.87 -23.15
C ASN A 9 -36.74 -16.38 -21.70
N GLY A 10 -36.06 -15.23 -21.52
CA GLY A 10 -35.81 -14.62 -20.21
C GLY A 10 -34.68 -15.29 -19.40
N LYS A 11 -34.02 -16.32 -19.92
CA LYS A 11 -32.90 -16.98 -19.26
C LYS A 11 -31.60 -16.45 -19.82
N LYS A 12 -30.76 -15.87 -18.96
CA LYS A 12 -29.39 -15.45 -19.31
C LYS A 12 -28.48 -16.68 -19.36
N THR A 13 -27.76 -16.85 -20.46
CA THR A 13 -26.74 -17.89 -20.63
C THR A 13 -25.45 -17.21 -21.05
N GLU A 14 -24.38 -17.38 -20.29
CA GLU A 14 -23.06 -16.90 -20.63
C GLU A 14 -22.51 -17.68 -21.82
N LEU A 15 -21.99 -16.97 -22.82
CA LEU A 15 -21.43 -17.58 -24.04
C LEU A 15 -19.92 -17.70 -23.89
N THR A 16 -19.37 -18.83 -24.28
CA THR A 16 -17.93 -19.01 -24.48
C THR A 16 -17.46 -18.26 -25.74
N ASP A 17 -16.16 -17.93 -25.82
CA ASP A 17 -15.57 -17.28 -26.98
C ASP A 17 -15.83 -18.05 -28.28
N GLU A 18 -15.82 -19.39 -28.23
CA GLU A 18 -16.11 -20.25 -29.37
C GLU A 18 -17.58 -20.13 -29.81
N GLN A 19 -18.51 -20.08 -28.85
CA GLN A 19 -19.93 -19.90 -29.15
C GLN A 19 -20.20 -18.50 -29.72
N MET A 20 -19.51 -17.47 -29.24
CA MET A 20 -19.60 -16.12 -29.81
C MET A 20 -19.11 -16.08 -31.26
N ARG A 21 -17.95 -16.70 -31.55
CA ARG A 21 -17.42 -16.79 -32.93
C ARG A 21 -18.39 -17.50 -33.88
N GLN A 22 -19.03 -18.59 -33.43
CA GLN A 22 -20.03 -19.33 -34.22
C GLN A 22 -21.27 -18.47 -34.51
N LEU A 23 -21.59 -17.52 -33.65
CA LEU A 23 -22.68 -16.55 -33.85
C LEU A 23 -22.26 -15.30 -34.63
N GLY A 24 -21.00 -15.25 -35.13
CA GLY A 24 -20.46 -14.08 -35.83
C GLY A 24 -20.17 -12.91 -34.92
N ILE A 25 -20.13 -13.13 -33.59
CA ILE A 25 -19.79 -12.12 -32.59
C ILE A 25 -18.27 -12.22 -32.34
N THR A 26 -17.56 -11.13 -32.56
CA THR A 26 -16.14 -11.05 -32.19
C THR A 26 -16.01 -10.93 -30.70
N PRO A 27 -15.38 -11.89 -29.99
CA PRO A 27 -15.09 -11.72 -28.56
C PRO A 27 -14.26 -10.45 -28.34
N VAL A 28 -14.67 -9.62 -27.42
CA VAL A 28 -13.86 -8.47 -27.00
C VAL A 28 -12.83 -8.99 -26.01
N GLU A 29 -11.57 -9.00 -26.40
CA GLU A 29 -10.49 -9.31 -25.46
C GLU A 29 -10.60 -8.39 -24.24
N PRO A 30 -10.57 -8.92 -23.01
CA PRO A 30 -10.62 -8.09 -21.83
C PRO A 30 -9.43 -7.13 -21.84
N VAL A 31 -9.70 -5.83 -21.77
CA VAL A 31 -8.65 -4.81 -21.68
C VAL A 31 -7.91 -5.02 -20.35
N GLU A 32 -6.61 -5.29 -20.44
CA GLU A 32 -5.75 -5.44 -19.26
C GLU A 32 -5.81 -4.14 -18.45
N SER A 33 -6.18 -4.22 -17.17
CA SER A 33 -6.20 -3.04 -16.29
C SER A 33 -4.78 -2.51 -16.06
N ASP A 34 -4.63 -1.21 -15.79
CA ASP A 34 -3.32 -0.60 -15.56
C ASP A 34 -2.55 -1.27 -14.42
N ILE A 35 -3.24 -1.67 -13.35
CA ILE A 35 -2.62 -2.37 -12.23
C ILE A 35 -2.17 -3.80 -12.62
N ALA A 36 -2.92 -4.50 -13.45
CA ALA A 36 -2.54 -5.82 -13.98
C ALA A 36 -1.29 -5.71 -14.86
N LYS A 37 -1.27 -4.75 -15.78
CA LYS A 37 -0.12 -4.42 -16.62
C LYS A 37 1.11 -4.07 -15.78
N MET A 38 0.95 -3.20 -14.77
CA MET A 38 2.02 -2.81 -13.86
C MET A 38 2.60 -4.03 -13.12
N SER A 39 1.75 -4.92 -12.60
CA SER A 39 2.16 -6.15 -11.93
C SER A 39 2.94 -7.09 -12.87
N ARG A 40 2.48 -7.26 -14.10
CA ARG A 40 3.16 -8.10 -15.10
C ARG A 40 4.55 -7.57 -15.44
N ILE A 41 4.67 -6.27 -15.71
CA ILE A 41 5.93 -5.58 -16.02
C ILE A 41 6.89 -5.66 -14.83
N SER A 42 6.36 -5.45 -13.61
CA SER A 42 7.13 -5.58 -12.37
C SER A 42 7.72 -6.99 -12.21
N LYS A 43 6.90 -8.02 -12.36
CA LYS A 43 7.34 -9.43 -12.28
C LYS A 43 8.41 -9.78 -13.30
N ALA A 44 8.32 -9.22 -14.51
CA ALA A 44 9.34 -9.37 -15.55
C ALA A 44 10.67 -8.66 -15.21
N GLY A 45 10.71 -7.78 -14.22
CA GLY A 45 11.89 -7.00 -13.87
C GLY A 45 12.11 -5.78 -14.78
N GLU A 46 11.12 -5.41 -15.56
CA GLU A 46 11.20 -4.35 -16.59
C GLU A 46 10.65 -3.00 -16.09
N ALA A 47 10.25 -2.91 -14.82
CA ALA A 47 9.57 -1.76 -14.27
C ALA A 47 10.25 -0.41 -14.55
N LYS A 48 11.60 -0.37 -14.46
CA LYS A 48 12.40 0.85 -14.71
C LYS A 48 12.37 1.35 -16.16
N ASN A 49 11.99 0.48 -17.10
CA ASN A 49 11.87 0.83 -18.52
C ASN A 49 10.53 1.50 -18.83
N HIS A 50 9.53 1.30 -17.97
CA HIS A 50 8.15 1.70 -18.21
C HIS A 50 7.63 2.75 -17.23
N TYR A 51 8.17 2.81 -16.01
CA TYR A 51 7.66 3.64 -14.91
C TYR A 51 8.78 4.43 -14.23
N LYS A 52 8.39 5.53 -13.61
CA LYS A 52 9.26 6.39 -12.80
C LYS A 52 8.66 6.59 -11.41
N VAL A 53 9.52 6.90 -10.46
CA VAL A 53 9.09 7.40 -9.14
C VAL A 53 8.31 8.71 -9.35
N HIS A 54 7.21 8.86 -8.62
CA HIS A 54 6.17 9.89 -8.73
C HIS A 54 5.17 9.70 -9.89
N ASP A 55 5.28 8.67 -10.74
CA ASP A 55 4.15 8.32 -11.59
C ASP A 55 2.97 7.89 -10.73
N THR A 56 1.75 8.19 -11.20
CA THR A 56 0.51 7.89 -10.48
C THR A 56 -0.40 7.00 -11.30
N ILE A 57 -1.20 6.19 -10.61
CA ILE A 57 -2.34 5.49 -11.18
C ILE A 57 -3.59 5.80 -10.36
N VAL A 58 -4.75 5.80 -11.00
CA VAL A 58 -6.04 5.95 -10.33
C VAL A 58 -6.81 4.64 -10.47
N VAL A 59 -7.26 4.10 -9.35
CA VAL A 59 -8.08 2.90 -9.29
C VAL A 59 -9.27 3.17 -8.36
N ASP A 60 -10.49 3.02 -8.87
CA ASP A 60 -11.73 3.28 -8.13
C ASP A 60 -11.72 4.66 -7.43
N ASP A 61 -11.36 5.71 -8.20
CA ASP A 61 -11.22 7.12 -7.78
C ASP A 61 -10.13 7.41 -6.73
N ILE A 62 -9.35 6.42 -6.33
CA ILE A 62 -8.24 6.57 -5.40
C ILE A 62 -6.92 6.69 -6.17
N THR A 63 -6.12 7.69 -5.84
CA THR A 63 -4.80 7.92 -6.44
C THR A 63 -3.71 7.18 -5.67
N PHE A 64 -2.89 6.43 -6.41
CA PHE A 64 -1.70 5.77 -5.91
C PHE A 64 -0.46 6.29 -6.63
N GLU A 65 0.58 6.58 -5.86
CA GLU A 65 1.86 7.08 -6.34
C GLU A 65 2.92 5.99 -6.27
N ILE A 66 3.75 5.87 -7.31
CA ILE A 66 4.95 5.02 -7.28
C ILE A 66 6.01 5.69 -6.42
N VAL A 67 6.30 5.11 -5.26
CA VAL A 67 7.30 5.62 -4.33
C VAL A 67 8.64 4.91 -4.43
N GLY A 68 8.66 3.72 -5.03
CA GLY A 68 9.88 2.94 -5.23
C GLY A 68 9.77 1.92 -6.36
N ILE A 69 10.87 1.70 -7.08
CA ILE A 69 11.00 0.66 -8.10
C ILE A 69 12.24 -0.17 -7.79
N GLY A 70 12.04 -1.46 -7.50
CA GLY A 70 13.11 -2.34 -7.05
C GLY A 70 13.65 -1.96 -5.68
N HIS A 71 12.79 -1.49 -4.78
CA HIS A 71 13.13 -1.11 -3.42
C HIS A 71 12.87 -2.25 -2.43
N ASP A 72 11.75 -2.89 -2.55
CA ASP A 72 11.30 -3.94 -1.64
C ASP A 72 11.63 -5.34 -2.14
N ILE A 73 11.84 -6.27 -1.21
CA ILE A 73 12.10 -7.68 -1.51
C ILE A 73 10.76 -8.42 -1.51
N ASP A 74 10.44 -9.02 -2.65
CA ASP A 74 9.33 -9.97 -2.75
C ASP A 74 9.62 -11.21 -1.88
N ALA A 75 8.73 -11.51 -0.97
CA ALA A 75 8.93 -12.59 0.01
C ALA A 75 8.90 -14.00 -0.59
N LEU A 76 8.27 -14.16 -1.77
CA LEU A 76 8.19 -15.45 -2.45
C LEU A 76 9.43 -15.73 -3.30
N THR A 77 9.94 -14.70 -3.99
CA THR A 77 11.02 -14.86 -4.97
C THR A 77 12.38 -14.42 -4.45
N GLY A 78 12.45 -13.66 -3.36
CA GLY A 78 13.67 -13.05 -2.84
C GLY A 78 14.23 -11.93 -3.74
N LYS A 79 13.50 -11.49 -4.76
CA LYS A 79 13.95 -10.50 -5.76
C LYS A 79 13.41 -9.10 -5.46
N TYR A 80 14.11 -8.10 -5.97
CA TYR A 80 13.72 -6.69 -5.94
C TYR A 80 12.87 -6.26 -7.15
N ASN A 81 12.25 -7.20 -7.85
CA ASN A 81 11.37 -6.92 -8.98
C ASN A 81 10.00 -6.46 -8.48
N THR A 82 9.95 -5.29 -7.85
CA THR A 82 8.74 -4.73 -7.23
C THR A 82 8.53 -3.29 -7.66
N ILE A 83 7.29 -2.89 -7.80
CA ILE A 83 6.86 -1.49 -7.82
C ILE A 83 6.10 -1.24 -6.53
N THR A 84 6.60 -0.30 -5.72
CA THR A 84 5.95 0.08 -4.47
C THR A 84 5.05 1.27 -4.70
N LEU A 85 3.79 1.11 -4.34
CA LEU A 85 2.74 2.09 -4.43
C LEU A 85 2.36 2.59 -3.03
N ARG A 86 1.99 3.88 -2.93
CA ARG A 86 1.42 4.52 -1.76
C ARG A 86 0.10 5.19 -2.13
N GLN A 87 -0.92 5.02 -1.33
CA GLN A 87 -2.13 5.83 -1.40
C GLN A 87 -1.80 7.29 -1.02
N VAL A 88 -2.25 8.28 -1.80
CA VAL A 88 -1.95 9.70 -1.60
C VAL A 88 -3.17 10.57 -1.33
N ASP A 89 -4.36 10.08 -1.60
CA ASP A 89 -5.64 10.74 -1.31
C ASP A 89 -6.67 9.75 -0.73
N HIS A 90 -7.85 10.25 -0.37
CA HIS A 90 -8.92 9.46 0.25
C HIS A 90 -8.44 8.64 1.47
N ILE A 91 -7.53 9.24 2.26
CA ILE A 91 -6.90 8.57 3.40
C ILE A 91 -7.91 8.41 4.54
N LYS A 92 -8.24 7.18 4.86
CA LYS A 92 -9.05 6.81 6.02
C LYS A 92 -8.26 7.00 7.31
N LYS A 93 -8.96 7.32 8.40
CA LYS A 93 -8.37 7.50 9.72
C LYS A 93 -8.63 6.28 10.61
N SER A 94 -7.64 5.90 11.40
CA SER A 94 -7.73 4.85 12.43
C SER A 94 -6.72 5.09 13.52
N ARG A 95 -6.93 4.47 14.67
CA ARG A 95 -5.91 4.32 15.71
C ARG A 95 -5.00 3.13 15.37
N ILE A 96 -3.80 3.11 15.92
CA ILE A 96 -2.93 1.92 15.84
C ILE A 96 -3.42 0.86 16.83
N ASN A 97 -3.70 1.27 18.07
CA ASN A 97 -4.15 0.34 19.10
C ASN A 97 -4.88 1.10 20.23
N PRO A 98 -5.90 0.52 20.88
CA PRO A 98 -6.68 1.19 21.94
C PRO A 98 -5.94 1.35 23.29
N SER A 99 -4.82 0.68 23.45
CA SER A 99 -4.03 0.67 24.71
C SER A 99 -2.55 0.53 24.40
N PRO A 100 -1.65 0.79 25.37
CA PRO A 100 -0.23 0.54 25.21
C PRO A 100 0.03 -0.88 24.69
N TYR A 101 0.88 -1.00 23.68
CA TYR A 101 1.19 -2.29 23.05
C TYR A 101 2.72 -2.44 22.91
N PRO A 102 3.36 -3.17 23.84
CA PRO A 102 4.82 -3.26 23.93
C PRO A 102 5.46 -4.00 22.75
N ASP A 103 4.69 -4.80 22.00
CA ASP A 103 5.21 -5.59 20.87
C ASP A 103 5.34 -4.79 19.56
N GLY A 104 5.18 -3.47 19.62
CA GLY A 104 5.31 -2.58 18.46
C GLY A 104 4.10 -2.61 17.54
N PHE A 105 4.32 -2.39 16.22
CA PHE A 105 3.24 -2.32 15.23
C PHE A 105 2.58 -3.67 14.96
N VAL A 106 3.38 -4.74 14.91
CA VAL A 106 2.91 -6.09 14.57
C VAL A 106 1.92 -6.61 15.60
N ALA A 107 0.80 -7.17 15.13
CA ALA A 107 -0.36 -7.62 15.89
C ALA A 107 -1.15 -6.52 16.61
N SER A 108 -0.86 -5.23 16.37
CA SER A 108 -1.76 -4.14 16.76
C SER A 108 -3.14 -4.28 16.11
N GLU A 109 -4.13 -3.54 16.60
CA GLU A 109 -5.47 -3.52 15.99
C GLU A 109 -5.41 -3.14 14.50
N LEU A 110 -4.62 -2.10 14.17
CA LEU A 110 -4.47 -1.64 12.79
C LEU A 110 -3.74 -2.67 11.91
N ASP A 111 -2.61 -3.24 12.37
CA ASP A 111 -1.90 -4.28 11.61
C ASP A 111 -2.80 -5.49 11.34
N ASN A 112 -3.58 -5.92 12.34
CA ASN A 112 -4.56 -6.99 12.15
C ASN A 112 -5.64 -6.64 11.12
N SER A 113 -6.11 -5.38 11.09
CA SER A 113 -7.07 -4.90 10.10
C SER A 113 -6.49 -4.91 8.69
N LEU A 114 -5.25 -4.42 8.50
CA LEU A 114 -4.54 -4.45 7.22
C LEU A 114 -4.35 -5.88 6.70
N MET A 115 -4.09 -6.84 7.59
CA MET A 115 -3.86 -8.23 7.21
C MET A 115 -5.14 -9.01 6.92
N LYS A 116 -6.17 -8.85 7.75
CA LYS A 116 -7.37 -9.68 7.72
C LYS A 116 -8.47 -9.12 6.82
N SER A 117 -8.46 -7.81 6.61
CA SER A 117 -9.49 -7.09 5.85
C SER A 117 -8.88 -6.03 4.93
N PRO A 118 -7.94 -6.41 4.03
CA PRO A 118 -7.23 -5.46 3.18
C PRO A 118 -8.18 -4.65 2.26
N GLN A 119 -9.34 -5.20 1.90
CA GLN A 119 -10.38 -4.52 1.13
C GLN A 119 -10.97 -3.28 1.82
N ASN A 120 -10.78 -3.16 3.13
CA ASN A 120 -11.20 -1.95 3.86
C ASN A 120 -10.24 -0.77 3.60
N TRP A 121 -9.05 -1.02 3.06
CA TRP A 121 -7.96 -0.07 2.93
C TRP A 121 -7.57 0.26 1.50
N ILE A 122 -7.69 -0.68 0.59
CA ILE A 122 -7.45 -0.49 -0.85
C ILE A 122 -8.56 -1.16 -1.67
N PRO A 123 -8.80 -0.75 -2.92
CA PRO A 123 -9.76 -1.38 -3.83
C PRO A 123 -9.57 -2.89 -3.98
N GLU A 124 -10.67 -3.64 -3.99
CA GLU A 124 -10.61 -5.10 -4.20
C GLU A 124 -9.98 -5.47 -5.54
N SER A 125 -10.16 -4.64 -6.56
CA SER A 125 -9.58 -4.80 -7.90
C SER A 125 -8.05 -4.85 -7.89
N ILE A 126 -7.40 -4.26 -6.87
CA ILE A 126 -5.93 -4.27 -6.68
C ILE A 126 -5.45 -5.55 -6.01
N LEU A 127 -6.23 -6.14 -5.09
CA LEU A 127 -5.80 -7.22 -4.20
C LEU A 127 -5.17 -8.44 -4.89
N PRO A 128 -5.63 -8.90 -6.08
CA PRO A 128 -5.03 -10.02 -6.80
C PRO A 128 -3.57 -9.79 -7.22
N TYR A 129 -3.17 -8.53 -7.32
CA TYR A 129 -1.84 -8.14 -7.80
C TYR A 129 -0.88 -7.80 -6.66
N VAL A 130 -1.38 -7.66 -5.42
CA VAL A 130 -0.58 -7.28 -4.26
C VAL A 130 0.32 -8.42 -3.82
N ARG A 131 1.61 -8.14 -3.75
CA ARG A 131 2.66 -9.08 -3.38
C ARG A 131 2.96 -9.01 -1.89
N ASN A 132 3.36 -10.16 -1.33
CA ASN A 132 3.90 -10.20 0.03
C ASN A 132 5.37 -9.80 0.01
N VAL A 133 5.78 -8.85 0.82
CA VAL A 133 7.15 -8.33 0.88
C VAL A 133 7.74 -8.45 2.27
N VAL A 134 9.07 -8.46 2.33
CA VAL A 134 9.84 -8.44 3.57
C VAL A 134 9.98 -7.01 4.04
N LYS A 135 9.55 -6.73 5.27
CA LYS A 135 9.68 -5.41 5.91
C LYS A 135 10.32 -5.56 7.29
N GLN A 136 10.98 -4.51 7.72
CA GLN A 136 11.44 -4.39 9.11
C GLN A 136 10.52 -3.46 9.90
N TYR A 137 10.46 -3.64 11.20
CA TYR A 137 9.85 -2.72 12.13
C TYR A 137 10.67 -2.64 13.41
N VAL A 138 10.68 -1.48 14.03
CA VAL A 138 11.42 -1.23 15.25
C VAL A 138 10.47 -1.16 16.44
N MET A 139 10.84 -1.82 17.53
CA MET A 139 10.16 -1.75 18.82
C MET A 139 10.67 -0.56 19.63
N TYR A 140 9.91 -0.14 20.63
CA TYR A 140 10.24 1.01 21.49
C TYR A 140 11.58 0.88 22.24
N ASN A 141 12.07 -0.35 22.44
CA ASN A 141 13.34 -0.67 23.11
C ASN A 141 14.53 -0.74 22.13
N GLY A 142 14.31 -0.52 20.82
CA GLY A 142 15.33 -0.56 19.78
C GLY A 142 15.50 -1.91 19.08
N ASP A 143 14.77 -2.95 19.48
CA ASP A 143 14.80 -4.23 18.78
C ASP A 143 14.20 -4.09 17.39
N ILE A 144 14.96 -4.51 16.36
CA ILE A 144 14.51 -4.57 14.99
C ILE A 144 14.05 -5.99 14.69
N LYS A 145 12.83 -6.10 14.20
CA LYS A 145 12.22 -7.39 13.81
C LYS A 145 11.80 -7.37 12.34
N VAL A 146 11.59 -8.55 11.78
CA VAL A 146 11.14 -8.75 10.40
C VAL A 146 9.66 -9.13 10.39
N MET A 147 8.94 -8.60 9.42
CA MET A 147 7.56 -8.97 9.12
C MET A 147 7.38 -9.22 7.63
N TYR A 148 6.36 -10.01 7.27
CA TYR A 148 5.95 -10.29 5.90
C TYR A 148 4.57 -9.70 5.70
N ARG A 149 4.40 -8.73 4.78
CA ARG A 149 3.14 -7.99 4.64
C ARG A 149 2.79 -7.73 3.19
N LYS A 150 1.50 -7.82 2.90
CA LYS A 150 0.89 -7.34 1.65
C LYS A 150 0.62 -5.85 1.70
N LEU A 151 0.02 -5.39 2.80
CA LEU A 151 -0.20 -3.97 3.10
C LEU A 151 0.59 -3.62 4.37
N TRP A 152 1.16 -2.41 4.39
CA TRP A 152 1.90 -1.92 5.56
C TRP A 152 1.82 -0.40 5.69
N LEU A 153 2.16 0.12 6.87
CA LEU A 153 2.53 1.52 7.05
C LEU A 153 4.02 1.71 6.77
N PHE A 154 4.39 2.82 6.19
CA PHE A 154 5.80 3.19 6.05
C PHE A 154 6.44 3.38 7.43
N SER A 155 7.76 3.19 7.52
CA SER A 155 8.51 3.50 8.73
C SER A 155 9.04 4.93 8.71
N GLU A 156 9.53 5.40 9.86
CA GLU A 156 10.17 6.71 9.97
C GLU A 156 11.41 6.77 9.07
N SER A 157 12.26 5.75 9.11
CA SER A 157 13.45 5.67 8.26
C SER A 157 13.12 5.60 6.76
N GLU A 158 12.04 4.93 6.38
CA GLU A 158 11.57 4.89 4.99
C GLU A 158 11.08 6.25 4.50
N MET A 159 10.51 7.07 5.40
CA MET A 159 10.01 8.41 5.07
C MET A 159 11.10 9.49 5.11
N PHE A 160 11.98 9.44 6.11
CA PHE A 160 12.92 10.54 6.42
C PHE A 160 14.38 10.22 6.12
N GLY A 161 14.74 8.93 5.99
CA GLY A 161 16.11 8.47 5.75
C GLY A 161 16.92 8.24 7.03
N SER A 162 16.31 8.49 8.17
CA SER A 162 16.90 8.24 9.49
C SER A 162 15.82 8.07 10.54
N ALA A 163 16.15 7.49 11.67
CA ALA A 163 15.32 7.51 12.87
C ALA A 163 15.43 8.89 13.53
N ILE A 164 14.29 9.55 13.78
CA ILE A 164 14.18 10.87 14.43
C ILE A 164 13.59 10.69 15.84
N TYR A 165 12.46 10.02 15.93
CA TYR A 165 11.78 9.67 17.19
C TYR A 165 11.84 8.17 17.48
N ALA A 166 12.03 7.34 16.46
CA ALA A 166 12.25 5.89 16.62
C ALA A 166 13.61 5.61 17.24
N PRO A 167 13.77 4.48 17.98
CA PRO A 167 15.04 4.17 18.65
C PRO A 167 16.12 3.63 17.70
N ALA A 168 15.75 3.18 16.50
CA ALA A 168 16.66 2.67 15.47
C ALA A 168 16.02 2.75 14.08
N GLU A 169 16.85 2.65 13.04
CA GLU A 169 16.41 2.63 11.65
C GLU A 169 15.83 1.25 11.28
N ASP A 170 14.64 1.24 10.69
CA ASP A 170 13.87 0.04 10.30
C ASP A 170 13.52 0.01 8.81
N GLY A 171 14.38 0.59 7.99
CA GLY A 171 14.26 0.62 6.54
C GLY A 171 15.14 1.68 5.88
N LYS A 172 15.19 1.64 4.56
CA LYS A 172 15.86 2.65 3.74
C LYS A 172 14.83 3.63 3.19
N ARG A 173 15.21 4.92 3.07
CA ARG A 173 14.33 5.93 2.49
C ARG A 173 13.96 5.60 1.06
N TYR A 174 12.67 5.71 0.75
CA TYR A 174 12.20 5.68 -0.62
C TYR A 174 12.62 6.95 -1.37
N ALA A 175 12.93 6.80 -2.65
CA ALA A 175 13.37 7.91 -3.49
C ALA A 175 12.31 9.03 -3.58
N ALA A 176 11.03 8.67 -3.51
CA ALA A 176 9.93 9.62 -3.55
C ALA A 176 9.93 10.60 -2.35
N PHE A 177 10.42 10.21 -1.18
CA PHE A 177 10.25 10.99 0.04
C PHE A 177 11.40 11.98 0.33
N ALA A 178 12.03 12.49 -0.72
CA ALA A 178 13.18 13.39 -0.56
C ALA A 178 12.82 14.74 0.08
N ARG A 179 11.63 15.28 -0.22
CA ARG A 179 11.20 16.61 0.24
C ARG A 179 9.98 16.49 1.14
N SER A 180 9.76 17.46 2.04
CA SER A 180 8.61 17.46 2.96
C SER A 180 7.28 17.34 2.22
N LYS A 181 7.09 18.09 1.15
CA LYS A 181 5.86 18.06 0.35
C LYS A 181 5.54 16.67 -0.24
N ASP A 182 6.57 15.87 -0.51
CA ASP A 182 6.40 14.54 -1.10
C ASP A 182 5.89 13.51 -0.08
N ARG A 183 5.86 13.85 1.20
CA ARG A 183 5.36 13.00 2.29
C ARG A 183 3.91 13.31 2.67
N ILE A 184 3.37 14.43 2.19
CA ILE A 184 2.00 14.86 2.47
C ILE A 184 1.01 13.96 1.71
N VAL A 185 -0.09 13.63 2.35
CA VAL A 185 -1.25 12.95 1.76
C VAL A 185 -2.53 13.64 2.21
N ASN A 186 -3.62 13.44 1.47
CA ASN A 186 -4.89 14.09 1.74
C ASN A 186 -5.95 13.08 2.20
N ASP A 187 -6.80 13.51 3.12
CA ASP A 187 -7.97 12.75 3.54
C ASP A 187 -9.12 12.82 2.50
N GLU A 188 -10.27 12.26 2.86
CA GLU A 188 -11.45 12.21 1.99
C GLU A 188 -11.99 13.61 1.64
N ASP A 189 -11.71 14.62 2.45
CA ASP A 189 -12.11 16.01 2.20
C ASP A 189 -11.07 16.77 1.34
N GLY A 190 -10.01 16.10 0.91
CA GLY A 190 -8.92 16.70 0.14
C GLY A 190 -7.96 17.55 0.98
N SER A 191 -8.06 17.50 2.31
CA SER A 191 -7.19 18.24 3.22
C SER A 191 -5.98 17.41 3.62
N ALA A 192 -4.82 18.07 3.75
CA ALA A 192 -3.63 17.42 4.26
C ALA A 192 -3.87 16.86 5.67
N CYS A 193 -3.52 15.60 5.90
CA CYS A 193 -3.76 14.94 7.16
C CYS A 193 -2.48 14.40 7.81
N TYR A 194 -2.53 14.22 9.14
CA TYR A 194 -1.51 13.49 9.88
C TYR A 194 -1.59 12.01 9.52
N VAL A 195 -0.43 11.33 9.41
CA VAL A 195 -0.36 9.94 8.97
C VAL A 195 0.50 9.11 9.89
N TRP A 196 -0.03 7.98 10.34
CA TRP A 196 0.71 7.01 11.12
C TRP A 196 1.87 6.37 10.37
N LEU A 197 2.95 6.14 11.09
CA LEU A 197 4.06 5.29 10.69
C LEU A 197 4.11 4.06 11.60
N ARG A 198 4.74 2.96 11.10
CA ARG A 198 4.84 1.72 11.89
C ARG A 198 5.94 1.74 12.94
N SER A 199 6.86 2.71 12.90
CA SER A 199 7.97 2.80 13.84
C SER A 199 7.47 3.21 15.22
N ALA A 200 7.77 2.42 16.25
CA ALA A 200 7.49 2.78 17.62
C ALA A 200 8.38 3.92 18.06
N ARG A 201 7.88 4.82 18.94
CA ARG A 201 8.68 5.87 19.56
C ARG A 201 9.68 5.27 20.56
N ALA A 202 10.91 5.81 20.57
CA ALA A 202 11.92 5.46 21.56
C ALA A 202 11.40 5.61 23.01
N ASN A 203 11.64 4.60 23.82
CA ASN A 203 11.28 4.56 25.25
C ASN A 203 9.78 4.77 25.55
N SER A 204 8.89 4.46 24.61
CA SER A 204 7.45 4.56 24.81
C SER A 204 6.72 3.41 24.12
N SER A 205 6.18 2.48 24.90
CA SER A 205 5.34 1.38 24.40
C SER A 205 3.95 1.81 23.94
N SER A 206 3.56 3.07 24.16
CA SER A 206 2.23 3.60 23.83
C SER A 206 2.22 4.59 22.66
N SER A 207 3.38 4.92 22.09
CA SER A 207 3.46 5.96 21.07
C SER A 207 4.15 5.47 19.79
N PHE A 208 3.71 6.02 18.67
CA PHE A 208 4.25 5.74 17.34
C PHE A 208 4.65 7.03 16.63
N CYS A 209 5.58 6.89 15.68
CA CYS A 209 5.98 7.98 14.80
C CYS A 209 4.86 8.30 13.80
N MET A 210 4.86 9.51 13.27
CA MET A 210 3.88 9.99 12.30
C MET A 210 4.46 11.05 11.39
N VAL A 211 3.78 11.34 10.29
CA VAL A 211 4.02 12.47 9.40
C VAL A 211 2.95 13.52 9.65
N THR A 212 3.36 14.78 9.81
CA THR A 212 2.44 15.92 9.99
C THR A 212 1.83 16.38 8.66
N THR A 213 0.84 17.25 8.72
CA THR A 213 0.26 17.92 7.55
C THR A 213 1.24 18.77 6.75
N SER A 214 2.40 19.11 7.30
CA SER A 214 3.50 19.81 6.62
C SER A 214 4.57 18.86 6.07
N GLY A 215 4.41 17.53 6.23
CA GLY A 215 5.38 16.52 5.83
C GLY A 215 6.58 16.40 6.76
N SER A 216 6.51 16.91 7.98
CA SER A 216 7.54 16.80 9.01
C SER A 216 7.30 15.56 9.88
N ALA A 217 8.37 15.07 10.56
CA ALA A 217 8.24 14.00 11.53
C ALA A 217 7.58 14.51 12.83
N ASP A 218 6.76 13.65 13.42
CA ASP A 218 6.18 13.83 14.75
C ASP A 218 5.84 12.46 15.37
N ARG A 219 5.19 12.43 16.50
CA ARG A 219 4.80 11.23 17.24
C ARG A 219 3.57 11.49 18.09
N ASP A 220 2.78 10.46 18.34
CA ASP A 220 1.64 10.54 19.26
C ASP A 220 1.29 9.18 19.85
N ILE A 221 0.32 9.18 20.78
CA ILE A 221 -0.17 7.97 21.44
C ILE A 221 -1.05 7.15 20.48
N ALA A 222 -0.93 5.82 20.57
CA ALA A 222 -1.48 4.87 19.62
C ALA A 222 -3.01 4.83 19.51
N ASP A 223 -3.73 5.37 20.52
CA ASP A 223 -5.19 5.38 20.58
C ASP A 223 -5.83 6.60 19.88
N HIS A 224 -5.03 7.58 19.46
CA HIS A 224 -5.51 8.65 18.60
C HIS A 224 -5.80 8.15 17.18
N SER A 225 -6.74 8.81 16.49
CA SER A 225 -7.14 8.45 15.13
C SER A 225 -6.50 9.39 14.12
N TYR A 226 -5.54 8.87 13.34
CA TYR A 226 -4.87 9.59 12.24
C TYR A 226 -4.94 8.81 10.95
N GLY A 227 -4.49 9.42 9.87
CA GLY A 227 -4.50 8.85 8.53
C GLY A 227 -3.69 7.56 8.41
N VAL A 228 -4.18 6.66 7.59
CA VAL A 228 -3.56 5.36 7.28
C VAL A 228 -3.22 5.32 5.80
N ALA A 229 -2.07 5.88 5.43
CA ALA A 229 -1.54 5.83 4.07
C ALA A 229 -0.81 4.50 3.84
N VAL A 230 -1.52 3.54 3.28
CA VAL A 230 -0.97 2.20 3.06
C VAL A 230 0.05 2.16 1.93
N GLY A 231 1.13 1.39 2.14
CA GLY A 231 2.05 0.94 1.11
C GLY A 231 1.75 -0.49 0.70
N PHE A 232 1.97 -0.81 -0.58
CA PHE A 232 1.92 -2.16 -1.11
C PHE A 232 2.80 -2.30 -2.36
N CYS A 233 3.14 -3.54 -2.73
CA CYS A 233 3.88 -3.84 -3.97
C CYS A 233 3.06 -4.65 -4.97
N VAL A 234 3.33 -4.40 -6.24
CA VAL A 234 2.82 -5.18 -7.36
C VAL A 234 3.98 -5.74 -8.20
#